data_c623679b523b519ede803723bc1dec17
#
_entry.id   c623679b523b519ede803723bc1dec17
#
_cell.length_a   1.000
_cell.length_b   1.000
_cell.length_c   1.000
_cell.angle_alpha   90.00
_cell.angle_beta   90.00
_cell.angle_gamma   90.00
#
_symmetry.space_group_name_H-M   'P 1'
#
loop_
_entity.id
_entity.type
_entity.pdbx_description
1 polymer ?
#
loop_
_entity_poly.entity_id
_entity_poly.type
_entity_poly.pdbx_seq_one_letter_code
_entity_poly.pdbx_strand_id
1 'polypeptide(L)'
;MQIDRKPFETPMHDVMDGAARWEVKVHDHGLVALIDVMPRIAPIGQTADAAIVQAARVSYGAGTKQINEDRGLIRYLARHRHTTPFEMVEFKFHHVMPIFVARQWIRHRTANINEYSARYSVVRDRYYHPDPKDIRQQSTANRQGTGQPVDDLTAGEFLDYLKQLEENYAKYEQFIAKGMAREMARIVLPVNVYTEWYWKVDLHNLFHFLSLRMDAHAQQEIRDYATAMFQLVQPIVPIASEAFLDYQLDGMHLTRLEIEAIRTGQPLASENKRENAEWQTKKTQLGLDQSQS
;
A
#
# COMPACT_ATOMS: atom_id res chain seq x y z
N MET A 1 -4.92 -12.44 -10.91
CA MET A 1 -6.33 -12.22 -11.29
C MET A 1 -6.36 -11.17 -12.39
N GLN A 2 -6.93 -11.46 -13.55
CA GLN A 2 -7.01 -10.51 -14.66
C GLN A 2 -8.20 -9.59 -14.35
N ILE A 3 -7.91 -8.33 -13.99
CA ILE A 3 -8.95 -7.33 -13.77
C ILE A 3 -9.36 -6.83 -15.15
N ASP A 4 -10.66 -6.89 -15.45
CA ASP A 4 -11.19 -6.39 -16.71
C ASP A 4 -10.91 -4.88 -16.82
N ARG A 5 -10.47 -4.45 -18.01
CA ARG A 5 -10.01 -3.08 -18.25
C ARG A 5 -11.14 -2.07 -18.45
N LYS A 6 -12.38 -2.45 -18.25
CA LYS A 6 -13.56 -1.59 -18.39
C LYS A 6 -14.18 -1.30 -17.03
N PRO A 7 -13.59 -0.41 -16.23
CA PRO A 7 -13.99 -0.18 -14.84
C PRO A 7 -15.46 0.16 -14.67
N PHE A 8 -16.06 0.83 -15.64
CA PHE A 8 -17.42 1.33 -15.55
C PHE A 8 -18.46 0.41 -16.24
N GLU A 9 -18.02 -0.64 -16.92
CA GLU A 9 -18.88 -1.60 -17.61
C GLU A 9 -18.91 -2.97 -16.90
N THR A 10 -17.99 -3.25 -15.98
CA THR A 10 -17.94 -4.52 -15.26
C THR A 10 -18.99 -4.55 -14.17
N PRO A 11 -19.81 -5.61 -14.09
CA PRO A 11 -20.72 -5.80 -12.97
C PRO A 11 -19.93 -5.82 -11.67
N MET A 12 -20.23 -4.90 -10.80
CA MET A 12 -19.60 -4.80 -9.50
C MET A 12 -20.40 -5.68 -8.53
N HIS A 13 -19.73 -6.40 -7.66
CA HIS A 13 -20.42 -7.22 -6.66
C HIS A 13 -21.18 -6.34 -5.68
N ASP A 14 -22.39 -6.77 -5.32
CA ASP A 14 -23.16 -6.14 -4.26
C ASP A 14 -22.37 -6.12 -2.96
N VAL A 15 -22.41 -4.99 -2.32
CA VAL A 15 -21.77 -4.78 -1.05
C VAL A 15 -22.80 -4.67 0.02
N MET A 16 -22.38 -4.69 1.25
CA MET A 16 -23.24 -4.61 2.43
C MET A 16 -24.19 -3.42 2.45
N ASP A 17 -23.93 -2.37 1.67
CA ASP A 17 -24.76 -1.18 1.46
C ASP A 17 -25.42 -1.12 0.07
N GLY A 18 -25.36 -2.20 -0.70
CA GLY A 18 -25.92 -2.29 -2.06
C GLY A 18 -25.15 -1.52 -3.13
N ALA A 19 -23.99 -0.95 -2.82
CA ALA A 19 -23.14 -0.29 -3.80
C ALA A 19 -22.24 -1.29 -4.52
N ALA A 20 -22.22 -1.24 -5.83
CA ALA A 20 -21.35 -2.07 -6.65
C ALA A 20 -19.88 -1.62 -6.59
N ARG A 21 -18.91 -2.54 -6.47
CA ARG A 21 -17.48 -2.23 -6.33
C ARG A 21 -16.58 -3.34 -6.84
N TRP A 22 -15.33 -2.98 -7.19
CA TRP A 22 -14.28 -3.96 -7.39
C TRP A 22 -13.57 -4.25 -6.09
N GLU A 23 -13.35 -5.49 -5.78
CA GLU A 23 -12.69 -5.87 -4.54
C GLU A 23 -11.68 -6.98 -4.72
N VAL A 24 -10.64 -6.93 -3.88
CA VAL A 24 -9.66 -7.98 -3.67
C VAL A 24 -9.71 -8.38 -2.21
N LYS A 25 -9.95 -9.66 -1.94
CA LYS A 25 -9.87 -10.20 -0.59
C LYS A 25 -8.43 -10.27 -0.14
N VAL A 26 -8.18 -9.92 1.11
CA VAL A 26 -6.87 -9.92 1.74
C VAL A 26 -6.98 -10.63 3.09
N HIS A 27 -6.16 -11.65 3.30
CA HIS A 27 -6.22 -12.51 4.47
C HIS A 27 -7.60 -13.18 4.66
N ASP A 28 -7.96 -13.52 5.91
CA ASP A 28 -9.18 -14.24 6.26
C ASP A 28 -10.46 -13.40 6.14
N HIS A 29 -10.45 -12.17 6.67
CA HIS A 29 -11.62 -11.28 6.73
C HIS A 29 -11.41 -9.91 6.10
N GLY A 30 -10.20 -9.65 5.62
CA GLY A 30 -9.83 -8.36 5.05
C GLY A 30 -10.23 -8.22 3.59
N LEU A 31 -10.30 -6.99 3.14
CA LEU A 31 -10.51 -6.64 1.74
C LEU A 31 -10.00 -5.25 1.41
N VAL A 32 -9.72 -5.05 0.14
CA VAL A 32 -9.57 -3.76 -0.51
C VAL A 32 -10.63 -3.66 -1.60
N ALA A 33 -11.50 -2.65 -1.52
CA ALA A 33 -12.48 -2.41 -2.57
C ALA A 33 -12.31 -1.01 -3.14
N LEU A 34 -12.27 -0.90 -4.47
CA LEU A 34 -12.32 0.38 -5.16
C LEU A 34 -13.79 0.82 -5.27
N ILE A 35 -14.10 1.98 -4.69
CA ILE A 35 -15.44 2.55 -4.65
C ILE A 35 -15.64 3.58 -5.74
N ASP A 36 -14.63 4.40 -6.00
CA ASP A 36 -14.74 5.53 -6.93
C ASP A 36 -13.37 5.97 -7.41
N VAL A 37 -13.36 6.60 -8.58
CA VAL A 37 -12.19 7.22 -9.16
C VAL A 37 -12.55 8.57 -9.79
N MET A 38 -11.68 9.54 -9.66
CA MET A 38 -11.72 10.79 -10.43
C MET A 38 -10.55 10.81 -11.42
N PRO A 39 -10.78 11.01 -12.72
CA PRO A 39 -12.07 11.30 -13.35
C PRO A 39 -12.95 10.05 -13.52
N ARG A 40 -14.26 10.20 -13.34
CA ARG A 40 -15.25 9.19 -13.76
C ARG A 40 -15.48 9.17 -15.27
N ILE A 41 -15.20 10.29 -15.92
CA ILE A 41 -15.39 10.46 -17.35
C ILE A 41 -14.00 10.53 -17.98
N ALA A 42 -13.66 9.54 -18.76
CA ALA A 42 -12.51 9.55 -19.66
C ALA A 42 -13.03 9.59 -21.12
N PRO A 43 -12.29 10.17 -22.07
CA PRO A 43 -12.62 10.07 -23.48
C PRO A 43 -12.73 8.61 -23.90
N ILE A 44 -13.61 8.31 -24.87
CA ILE A 44 -13.83 6.93 -25.35
C ILE A 44 -12.50 6.30 -25.77
N GLY A 45 -12.23 5.11 -25.26
CA GLY A 45 -11.00 4.35 -25.53
C GLY A 45 -9.76 4.83 -24.76
N GLN A 46 -9.92 5.77 -23.82
CA GLN A 46 -8.84 6.26 -22.95
C GLN A 46 -9.04 5.79 -21.50
N THR A 47 -7.93 5.79 -20.76
CA THR A 47 -7.89 5.49 -19.32
C THR A 47 -7.81 6.79 -18.52
N ALA A 48 -7.79 6.71 -17.18
CA ALA A 48 -7.61 7.88 -16.33
C ALA A 48 -6.21 8.55 -16.49
N ASP A 49 -5.25 7.88 -17.14
CA ASP A 49 -4.00 8.51 -17.57
C ASP A 49 -4.23 9.80 -18.40
N ALA A 50 -5.35 9.89 -19.11
CA ALA A 50 -5.73 11.07 -19.88
C ALA A 50 -5.86 12.33 -19.01
N ALA A 51 -6.28 12.20 -17.75
CA ALA A 51 -6.38 13.33 -16.83
C ALA A 51 -5.01 13.90 -16.44
N ILE A 52 -3.98 13.04 -16.33
CA ILE A 52 -2.60 13.46 -16.08
C ILE A 52 -2.09 14.31 -17.25
N VAL A 53 -2.33 13.82 -18.46
CA VAL A 53 -1.93 14.52 -19.69
C VAL A 53 -2.67 15.84 -19.85
N GLN A 54 -3.98 15.84 -19.60
CA GLN A 54 -4.81 17.04 -19.66
C GLN A 54 -4.32 18.12 -18.69
N ALA A 55 -4.04 17.72 -17.44
CA ALA A 55 -3.51 18.63 -16.42
C ALA A 55 -2.14 19.20 -16.81
N ALA A 56 -1.23 18.38 -17.32
CA ALA A 56 0.08 18.84 -17.77
C ALA A 56 -0.02 19.82 -18.93
N ARG A 57 -0.93 19.59 -19.90
CA ARG A 57 -1.09 20.41 -21.09
C ARG A 57 -1.73 21.77 -20.83
N VAL A 58 -2.48 21.95 -19.77
CA VAL A 58 -3.00 23.26 -19.37
C VAL A 58 -1.89 24.32 -19.28
N SER A 59 -0.68 23.92 -18.87
CA SER A 59 0.48 24.81 -18.76
C SER A 59 1.00 25.30 -20.13
N TYR A 60 0.65 24.66 -21.24
CA TYR A 60 1.14 24.99 -22.59
C TYR A 60 0.10 25.69 -23.47
N GLY A 61 -1.13 25.91 -23.00
CA GLY A 61 -2.21 26.53 -23.77
C GLY A 61 -2.83 25.63 -24.83
N ALA A 62 -3.86 26.15 -25.52
CA ALA A 62 -4.56 25.43 -26.58
C ALA A 62 -3.68 25.24 -27.83
N GLY A 63 -3.49 24.01 -28.28
CA GLY A 63 -2.85 23.72 -29.58
C GLY A 63 -1.69 22.74 -29.58
N THR A 64 -1.30 22.18 -28.45
CA THR A 64 -0.21 21.20 -28.38
C THR A 64 -0.70 19.75 -28.42
N LYS A 65 -0.43 19.14 -29.50
CA LYS A 65 -0.13 17.77 -29.98
C LYS A 65 -0.71 16.50 -29.34
N GLN A 66 -0.89 15.58 -30.20
CA GLN A 66 -1.43 14.24 -30.46
C GLN A 66 -1.16 13.13 -29.43
N ILE A 67 -2.09 12.16 -29.43
CA ILE A 67 -2.24 11.00 -28.52
C ILE A 67 -0.99 10.10 -28.40
N ASN A 68 -0.18 9.99 -29.45
CA ASN A 68 1.03 9.14 -29.42
C ASN A 68 2.17 9.67 -28.53
N GLU A 69 2.06 10.92 -28.07
CA GLU A 69 3.04 11.56 -27.16
C GLU A 69 2.65 11.43 -25.68
N ASP A 70 1.43 10.98 -25.38
CA ASP A 70 0.87 10.96 -24.01
C ASP A 70 1.67 10.02 -23.09
N ARG A 71 2.03 8.83 -23.57
CA ARG A 71 2.89 7.89 -22.84
C ARG A 71 4.26 8.51 -22.52
N GLY A 72 4.89 9.14 -23.50
CA GLY A 72 6.16 9.82 -23.33
C GLY A 72 6.09 10.95 -22.31
N LEU A 73 5.02 11.73 -22.35
CA LEU A 73 4.78 12.82 -21.40
C LEU A 73 4.60 12.32 -19.96
N ILE A 74 3.75 11.33 -19.72
CA ILE A 74 3.53 10.76 -18.38
C ILE A 74 4.84 10.22 -17.82
N ARG A 75 5.59 9.46 -18.63
CA ARG A 75 6.90 8.90 -18.22
C ARG A 75 7.94 10.00 -17.95
N TYR A 76 7.94 11.08 -18.72
CA TYR A 76 8.77 12.25 -18.48
C TYR A 76 8.44 12.92 -17.15
N LEU A 77 7.15 13.20 -16.89
CA LEU A 77 6.68 13.82 -15.66
C LEU A 77 7.06 12.97 -14.43
N ALA A 78 6.88 11.64 -14.51
CA ALA A 78 7.24 10.72 -13.45
C ALA A 78 8.75 10.74 -13.12
N ARG A 79 9.62 10.65 -14.16
CA ARG A 79 11.09 10.69 -13.99
C ARG A 79 11.58 11.98 -13.37
N HIS A 80 10.99 13.10 -13.76
CA HIS A 80 11.39 14.44 -13.31
C HIS A 80 10.63 14.90 -12.07
N ARG A 81 9.79 14.03 -11.47
CA ARG A 81 9.04 14.29 -10.25
C ARG A 81 8.13 15.52 -10.34
N HIS A 82 7.52 15.72 -11.50
CA HIS A 82 6.44 16.68 -11.69
C HIS A 82 5.15 16.07 -11.16
N THR A 83 4.82 16.30 -9.90
CA THR A 83 3.78 15.55 -9.16
C THR A 83 2.36 16.02 -9.41
N THR A 84 2.15 17.35 -9.56
CA THR A 84 0.83 17.97 -9.65
C THR A 84 -0.11 17.35 -10.70
N PRO A 85 0.36 16.98 -11.94
CA PRO A 85 -0.54 16.31 -12.87
C PRO A 85 -1.09 14.96 -12.38
N PHE A 86 -0.32 14.22 -11.58
CA PHE A 86 -0.77 12.94 -10.97
C PHE A 86 -1.78 13.17 -9.83
N GLU A 87 -1.76 14.33 -9.19
CA GLU A 87 -2.71 14.71 -8.14
C GLU A 87 -4.13 14.96 -8.71
N MET A 88 -4.27 15.09 -10.04
CA MET A 88 -5.58 15.24 -10.72
C MET A 88 -6.30 13.90 -10.94
N VAL A 89 -5.74 12.79 -10.50
CA VAL A 89 -6.41 11.49 -10.43
C VAL A 89 -6.57 11.12 -8.97
N GLU A 90 -7.80 10.87 -8.53
CA GLU A 90 -8.10 10.48 -7.16
C GLU A 90 -8.78 9.11 -7.11
N PHE A 91 -8.50 8.36 -6.05
CA PHE A 91 -9.11 7.07 -5.76
C PHE A 91 -9.80 7.08 -4.41
N LYS A 92 -10.96 6.45 -4.32
CA LYS A 92 -11.67 6.21 -3.07
C LYS A 92 -11.81 4.71 -2.86
N PHE A 93 -11.23 4.23 -1.79
CA PHE A 93 -11.27 2.83 -1.40
C PHE A 93 -12.12 2.61 -0.16
N HIS A 94 -12.64 1.40 -0.01
CA HIS A 94 -13.09 0.83 1.25
C HIS A 94 -12.12 -0.28 1.64
N HIS A 95 -11.61 -0.24 2.84
CA HIS A 95 -10.70 -1.24 3.38
C HIS A 95 -11.28 -1.85 4.63
N VAL A 96 -11.14 -3.17 4.75
CA VAL A 96 -11.34 -3.91 5.99
C VAL A 96 -10.02 -4.54 6.36
N MET A 97 -9.47 -4.21 7.53
CA MET A 97 -8.13 -4.63 7.94
C MET A 97 -8.01 -4.72 9.46
N PRO A 98 -7.03 -5.48 9.98
CA PRO A 98 -6.73 -5.49 11.41
C PRO A 98 -6.28 -4.10 11.91
N ILE A 99 -6.62 -3.75 13.14
CA ILE A 99 -6.27 -2.46 13.74
C ILE A 99 -4.75 -2.23 13.71
N PHE A 100 -3.92 -3.26 13.96
CA PHE A 100 -2.46 -3.08 13.92
C PHE A 100 -1.94 -2.68 12.53
N VAL A 101 -2.56 -3.15 11.44
CA VAL A 101 -2.26 -2.71 10.07
C VAL A 101 -2.72 -1.26 9.86
N ALA A 102 -3.95 -0.94 10.30
CA ALA A 102 -4.50 0.41 10.23
C ALA A 102 -3.60 1.44 10.94
N ARG A 103 -2.97 1.07 12.06
CA ARG A 103 -2.04 1.93 12.81
C ARG A 103 -0.77 2.27 12.03
N GLN A 104 -0.28 1.39 11.18
CA GLN A 104 0.83 1.68 10.26
C GLN A 104 0.36 2.56 9.09
N TRP A 105 -0.82 2.27 8.57
CA TRP A 105 -1.39 2.97 7.41
C TRP A 105 -1.67 4.44 7.68
N ILE A 106 -2.26 4.77 8.83
CA ILE A 106 -2.65 6.14 9.23
C ILE A 106 -1.46 7.10 9.35
N ARG A 107 -0.22 6.60 9.27
CA ARG A 107 0.99 7.43 9.20
C ARG A 107 1.11 8.17 7.86
N HIS A 108 0.41 7.71 6.81
CA HIS A 108 0.26 8.38 5.53
C HIS A 108 -0.89 9.39 5.62
N ARG A 109 -0.55 10.65 5.89
CA ARG A 109 -1.51 11.69 6.27
C ARG A 109 -2.06 12.51 5.11
N THR A 110 -1.47 12.38 3.91
CA THR A 110 -1.94 13.10 2.71
C THR A 110 -3.07 12.30 2.06
N ALA A 111 -4.17 12.16 2.78
CA ALA A 111 -5.37 11.42 2.38
C ALA A 111 -6.54 11.81 3.30
N ASN A 112 -7.75 11.43 2.91
CA ASN A 112 -8.95 11.57 3.74
C ASN A 112 -9.39 10.20 4.24
N ILE A 113 -9.65 10.08 5.54
CA ILE A 113 -10.06 8.84 6.19
C ILE A 113 -11.38 9.06 6.91
N ASN A 114 -12.29 8.08 6.78
CA ASN A 114 -13.47 7.97 7.62
C ASN A 114 -13.59 6.52 8.11
N GLU A 115 -13.23 6.31 9.38
CA GLU A 115 -13.16 4.99 10.00
C GLU A 115 -14.47 4.65 10.73
N TYR A 116 -14.83 3.38 10.70
CA TYR A 116 -15.89 2.80 11.52
C TYR A 116 -15.69 3.14 13.01
N SER A 117 -16.73 3.65 13.63
CA SER A 117 -16.62 4.09 15.01
C SER A 117 -17.09 3.03 16.00
N ALA A 118 -16.16 2.41 16.69
CA ALA A 118 -16.43 1.53 17.84
C ALA A 118 -17.04 2.28 19.07
N ARG A 119 -17.28 3.58 18.97
CA ARG A 119 -18.03 4.37 19.96
C ARG A 119 -19.53 4.33 19.69
N TYR A 120 -19.92 4.28 18.41
CA TYR A 120 -21.32 4.34 17.99
C TYR A 120 -21.90 2.97 17.69
N SER A 121 -21.05 2.02 17.28
CA SER A 121 -21.47 0.69 16.87
C SER A 121 -20.69 -0.39 17.64
N VAL A 122 -21.30 -1.57 17.75
CA VAL A 122 -20.64 -2.76 18.32
C VAL A 122 -19.59 -3.23 17.33
N VAL A 123 -18.35 -3.44 17.79
CA VAL A 123 -17.26 -3.99 16.97
C VAL A 123 -17.65 -5.38 16.49
N ARG A 124 -17.34 -5.71 15.26
CA ARG A 124 -17.62 -7.06 14.72
C ARG A 124 -16.65 -8.08 15.29
N ASP A 125 -17.15 -9.28 15.57
CA ASP A 125 -16.37 -10.42 16.06
C ASP A 125 -15.56 -11.04 14.91
N ARG A 126 -14.45 -10.39 14.54
CA ARG A 126 -13.55 -10.80 13.46
C ARG A 126 -12.12 -10.49 13.84
N TYR A 127 -11.27 -11.49 13.78
CA TYR A 127 -9.86 -11.42 14.20
C TYR A 127 -8.96 -11.94 13.10
N TYR A 128 -7.79 -11.34 12.98
CA TYR A 128 -6.73 -11.79 12.09
C TYR A 128 -5.89 -12.87 12.76
N HIS A 129 -5.67 -13.95 12.03
CA HIS A 129 -4.75 -15.02 12.38
C HIS A 129 -3.68 -15.12 11.28
N PRO A 130 -2.39 -14.96 11.62
CA PRO A 130 -1.32 -15.18 10.66
C PRO A 130 -1.22 -16.68 10.31
N ASP A 131 -0.79 -16.98 9.08
CA ASP A 131 -0.33 -18.32 8.74
C ASP A 131 0.90 -18.66 9.64
N PRO A 132 1.02 -19.86 10.21
CA PRO A 132 2.18 -20.22 11.05
C PRO A 132 3.53 -19.92 10.42
N LYS A 133 3.68 -20.10 9.11
CA LYS A 133 4.91 -19.79 8.34
C LYS A 133 5.25 -18.30 8.28
N ASP A 134 4.28 -17.42 8.53
CA ASP A 134 4.43 -15.95 8.49
C ASP A 134 4.70 -15.37 9.88
N ILE A 135 4.69 -16.19 10.94
CA ILE A 135 5.13 -15.82 12.29
C ILE A 135 6.66 -15.88 12.30
N ARG A 136 7.31 -14.73 12.32
CA ARG A 136 8.75 -14.60 12.06
C ARG A 136 9.50 -13.97 13.22
N GLN A 137 10.77 -14.33 13.34
CA GLN A 137 11.71 -13.71 14.25
C GLN A 137 11.96 -12.25 13.88
N GLN A 138 12.41 -11.45 14.84
CA GLN A 138 12.91 -10.11 14.56
C GLN A 138 14.16 -10.18 13.70
N SER A 139 14.22 -9.35 12.65
CA SER A 139 15.45 -9.25 11.83
C SER A 139 16.65 -8.82 12.68
N THR A 140 17.77 -9.50 12.47
CA THR A 140 19.05 -9.14 13.11
C THR A 140 19.79 -8.03 12.37
N ALA A 141 19.47 -7.81 11.10
CA ALA A 141 20.09 -6.79 10.26
C ALA A 141 19.52 -5.39 10.49
N ASN A 142 18.22 -5.30 10.70
CA ASN A 142 17.54 -4.06 11.05
C ASN A 142 16.42 -4.34 12.06
N ARG A 143 16.02 -3.33 12.84
CA ARG A 143 14.98 -3.49 13.87
C ARG A 143 13.55 -3.35 13.31
N GLN A 144 13.37 -3.24 12.01
CA GLN A 144 12.08 -3.00 11.36
C GLN A 144 11.59 -4.19 10.53
N GLY A 145 12.49 -5.07 10.10
CA GLY A 145 12.16 -6.22 9.28
C GLY A 145 11.97 -7.49 10.09
N THR A 146 11.43 -8.51 9.44
CA THR A 146 11.31 -9.86 9.95
C THR A 146 12.38 -10.78 9.36
N GLY A 147 12.84 -11.75 10.14
CA GLY A 147 13.84 -12.76 9.77
C GLY A 147 13.20 -14.06 9.31
N GLN A 148 13.82 -15.17 9.74
CA GLN A 148 13.30 -16.51 9.48
C GLN A 148 12.02 -16.78 10.29
N PRO A 149 11.17 -17.73 9.87
CA PRO A 149 10.06 -18.19 10.70
C PRO A 149 10.54 -18.58 12.09
N VAL A 150 9.70 -18.41 13.10
CA VAL A 150 9.91 -19.02 14.41
C VAL A 150 9.72 -20.54 14.33
N ASP A 151 10.13 -21.29 15.36
CA ASP A 151 9.85 -22.72 15.43
C ASP A 151 8.35 -22.99 15.59
N ASP A 152 7.92 -24.21 15.20
CA ASP A 152 6.51 -24.61 15.19
C ASP A 152 5.85 -24.55 16.58
N LEU A 153 6.61 -24.80 17.64
CA LEU A 153 6.10 -24.72 19.01
C LEU A 153 5.76 -23.28 19.37
N THR A 154 6.69 -22.36 19.15
CA THR A 154 6.47 -20.92 19.39
C THR A 154 5.32 -20.38 18.54
N ALA A 155 5.22 -20.79 17.27
CA ALA A 155 4.11 -20.41 16.40
C ALA A 155 2.76 -20.93 16.94
N GLY A 156 2.73 -22.19 17.37
CA GLY A 156 1.55 -22.82 17.97
C GLY A 156 1.09 -22.11 19.24
N GLU A 157 2.00 -21.86 20.18
CA GLU A 157 1.71 -21.13 21.42
C GLU A 157 1.14 -19.72 21.15
N PHE A 158 1.70 -19.01 20.16
CA PHE A 158 1.21 -17.68 19.77
C PHE A 158 -0.20 -17.73 19.21
N LEU A 159 -0.48 -18.67 18.30
CA LEU A 159 -1.81 -18.83 17.69
C LEU A 159 -2.86 -19.25 18.73
N ASP A 160 -2.52 -20.15 19.63
CA ASP A 160 -3.42 -20.56 20.70
C ASP A 160 -3.72 -19.39 21.66
N TYR A 161 -2.73 -18.54 21.93
CA TYR A 161 -2.96 -17.36 22.72
C TYR A 161 -3.83 -16.32 21.99
N LEU A 162 -3.67 -16.13 20.67
CA LEU A 162 -4.57 -15.28 19.90
C LEU A 162 -6.02 -15.74 20.00
N LYS A 163 -6.29 -17.06 19.91
CA LYS A 163 -7.64 -17.62 20.10
C LYS A 163 -8.18 -17.35 21.50
N GLN A 164 -7.36 -17.45 22.54
CA GLN A 164 -7.79 -17.10 23.90
C GLN A 164 -8.19 -15.62 24.02
N LEU A 165 -7.49 -14.73 23.32
CA LEU A 165 -7.83 -13.30 23.33
C LEU A 165 -9.19 -13.00 22.68
N GLU A 166 -9.70 -13.86 21.81
CA GLU A 166 -11.03 -13.70 21.20
C GLU A 166 -12.15 -13.87 22.24
N GLU A 167 -11.90 -14.61 23.34
CA GLU A 167 -12.85 -14.70 24.45
C GLU A 167 -13.16 -13.34 25.06
N ASN A 168 -12.28 -12.36 24.90
CA ASN A 168 -12.52 -10.98 25.32
C ASN A 168 -13.74 -10.34 24.61
N TYR A 169 -14.14 -10.85 23.45
CA TYR A 169 -15.33 -10.34 22.77
C TYR A 169 -16.60 -10.63 23.58
N ALA A 170 -16.75 -11.81 24.13
CA ALA A 170 -17.87 -12.13 25.02
C ALA A 170 -17.87 -11.23 26.28
N LYS A 171 -16.69 -10.87 26.80
CA LYS A 171 -16.60 -9.90 27.90
C LYS A 171 -16.99 -8.49 27.48
N TYR A 172 -16.55 -8.08 26.29
CA TYR A 172 -16.94 -6.80 25.69
C TYR A 172 -18.46 -6.68 25.56
N GLU A 173 -19.15 -7.70 25.02
CA GLU A 173 -20.62 -7.72 24.93
C GLU A 173 -21.29 -7.70 26.30
N GLN A 174 -20.77 -8.46 27.26
CA GLN A 174 -21.28 -8.47 28.63
C GLN A 174 -21.20 -7.09 29.30
N PHE A 175 -20.10 -6.33 29.10
CA PHE A 175 -19.98 -4.98 29.63
C PHE A 175 -20.98 -4.02 28.98
N ILE A 176 -21.18 -4.11 27.68
CA ILE A 176 -22.20 -3.31 26.97
C ILE A 176 -23.61 -3.66 27.50
N ALA A 177 -23.93 -4.94 27.65
CA ALA A 177 -25.22 -5.39 28.18
C ALA A 177 -25.47 -4.91 29.62
N LYS A 178 -24.40 -4.71 30.41
CA LYS A 178 -24.48 -4.10 31.76
C LYS A 178 -24.57 -2.58 31.76
N GLY A 179 -24.67 -1.95 30.57
CA GLY A 179 -24.81 -0.50 30.43
C GLY A 179 -23.48 0.28 30.32
N MET A 180 -22.34 -0.40 30.19
CA MET A 180 -21.07 0.29 29.99
C MET A 180 -21.05 0.95 28.60
N ALA A 181 -20.54 2.18 28.53
CA ALA A 181 -20.36 2.88 27.27
C ALA A 181 -19.43 2.12 26.34
N ARG A 182 -19.80 1.98 25.03
CA ARG A 182 -19.00 1.26 24.04
C ARG A 182 -17.58 1.79 23.93
N GLU A 183 -17.39 3.10 24.07
CA GLU A 183 -16.07 3.74 24.03
C GLU A 183 -15.12 3.24 25.14
N MET A 184 -15.66 2.75 26.24
CA MET A 184 -14.90 2.14 27.34
C MET A 184 -14.80 0.62 27.16
N ALA A 185 -15.90 -0.04 26.84
CA ALA A 185 -15.94 -1.48 26.69
C ALA A 185 -14.94 -2.01 25.66
N ARG A 186 -14.74 -1.30 24.54
CA ARG A 186 -13.83 -1.67 23.44
C ARG A 186 -12.35 -1.77 23.86
N ILE A 187 -11.95 -1.24 25.00
CA ILE A 187 -10.54 -1.26 25.47
C ILE A 187 -10.03 -2.67 25.69
N VAL A 188 -10.92 -3.63 25.95
CA VAL A 188 -10.56 -5.03 26.18
C VAL A 188 -10.27 -5.82 24.89
N LEU A 189 -10.58 -5.25 23.71
CA LEU A 189 -10.38 -5.92 22.43
C LEU A 189 -8.91 -5.85 21.99
N PRO A 190 -8.33 -6.95 21.51
CA PRO A 190 -6.95 -6.99 21.04
C PRO A 190 -6.79 -6.29 19.68
N VAL A 191 -5.56 -5.95 19.31
CA VAL A 191 -5.26 -5.16 18.10
C VAL A 191 -5.38 -5.93 16.78
N ASN A 192 -5.52 -7.26 16.82
CA ASN A 192 -5.79 -8.08 15.65
C ASN A 192 -7.28 -8.11 15.27
N VAL A 193 -8.17 -7.44 16.04
CA VAL A 193 -9.57 -7.24 15.63
C VAL A 193 -9.63 -6.37 14.38
N TYR A 194 -10.57 -6.68 13.49
CA TYR A 194 -10.75 -5.95 12.25
C TYR A 194 -11.47 -4.62 12.46
N THR A 195 -10.97 -3.56 11.80
CA THR A 195 -11.63 -2.29 11.57
C THR A 195 -11.91 -2.10 10.09
N GLU A 196 -12.67 -1.07 9.75
CA GLU A 196 -12.94 -0.69 8.36
C GLU A 196 -13.00 0.81 8.19
N TRP A 197 -12.57 1.30 7.02
CA TRP A 197 -12.66 2.72 6.67
C TRP A 197 -12.82 2.98 5.18
N TYR A 198 -13.33 4.15 4.87
CA TYR A 198 -13.14 4.77 3.57
C TYR A 198 -11.84 5.58 3.58
N TRP A 199 -11.05 5.42 2.55
CA TRP A 199 -9.81 6.15 2.32
C TRP A 199 -9.79 6.75 0.92
N LYS A 200 -9.63 8.10 0.83
CA LYS A 200 -9.54 8.83 -0.43
C LYS A 200 -8.16 9.44 -0.55
N VAL A 201 -7.52 9.25 -1.69
CA VAL A 201 -6.15 9.68 -1.94
C VAL A 201 -5.97 9.97 -3.43
N ASP A 202 -5.15 10.98 -3.76
CA ASP A 202 -4.70 11.22 -5.12
C ASP A 202 -3.60 10.21 -5.54
N LEU A 203 -3.38 10.09 -6.84
CA LEU A 203 -2.46 9.10 -7.41
C LEU A 203 -1.00 9.34 -7.00
N HIS A 204 -0.54 10.60 -6.87
CA HIS A 204 0.82 10.87 -6.43
C HIS A 204 1.06 10.34 -5.00
N ASN A 205 0.17 10.68 -4.08
CA ASN A 205 0.26 10.21 -2.69
C ASN A 205 -0.03 8.72 -2.55
N LEU A 206 -0.87 8.15 -3.42
CA LEU A 206 -1.05 6.70 -3.51
C LEU A 206 0.24 6.01 -3.92
N PHE A 207 0.94 6.45 -4.96
CA PHE A 207 2.22 5.89 -5.36
C PHE A 207 3.29 6.05 -4.28
N HIS A 208 3.28 7.16 -3.54
CA HIS A 208 4.15 7.31 -2.36
C HIS A 208 3.83 6.26 -1.28
N PHE A 209 2.56 6.01 -0.99
CA PHE A 209 2.15 4.93 -0.08
C PHE A 209 2.61 3.57 -0.60
N LEU A 210 2.33 3.27 -1.86
CA LEU A 210 2.66 1.98 -2.47
C LEU A 210 4.16 1.71 -2.50
N SER A 211 4.99 2.71 -2.82
CA SER A 211 6.45 2.56 -2.84
C SER A 211 7.03 2.16 -1.49
N LEU A 212 6.42 2.61 -0.39
CA LEU A 212 6.85 2.28 0.97
C LEU A 212 6.21 0.98 1.51
N ARG A 213 5.04 0.61 1.03
CA ARG A 213 4.26 -0.51 1.59
C ARG A 213 4.28 -1.77 0.74
N MET A 214 4.65 -1.66 -0.53
CA MET A 214 4.98 -2.83 -1.37
C MET A 214 6.45 -3.24 -1.26
N ASP A 215 7.30 -2.42 -0.64
CA ASP A 215 8.70 -2.72 -0.39
C ASP A 215 8.86 -4.00 0.44
N ALA A 216 9.87 -4.81 0.11
CA ALA A 216 10.14 -6.10 0.77
C ALA A 216 10.41 -5.98 2.29
N HIS A 217 10.86 -4.81 2.76
CA HIS A 217 11.10 -4.55 4.17
C HIS A 217 9.84 -4.10 4.93
N ALA A 218 8.72 -3.83 4.24
CA ALA A 218 7.45 -3.56 4.89
C ALA A 218 6.91 -4.85 5.54
N GLN A 219 6.14 -4.70 6.63
CA GLN A 219 5.47 -5.82 7.27
C GLN A 219 4.55 -6.52 6.26
N GLN A 220 4.51 -7.86 6.29
CA GLN A 220 3.80 -8.66 5.28
C GLN A 220 2.35 -8.24 5.12
N GLU A 221 1.64 -8.07 6.23
CA GLU A 221 0.21 -7.78 6.20
C GLU A 221 -0.11 -6.46 5.48
N ILE A 222 0.59 -5.37 5.77
CA ILE A 222 0.35 -4.10 5.05
C ILE A 222 0.81 -4.16 3.59
N ARG A 223 1.83 -4.98 3.29
CA ARG A 223 2.30 -5.22 1.92
C ARG A 223 1.23 -5.92 1.07
N ASP A 224 0.51 -6.87 1.65
CA ASP A 224 -0.56 -7.58 0.96
C ASP A 224 -1.72 -6.63 0.62
N TYR A 225 -2.10 -5.72 1.53
CA TYR A 225 -3.07 -4.65 1.24
C TYR A 225 -2.59 -3.69 0.16
N ALA A 226 -1.33 -3.26 0.21
CA ALA A 226 -0.75 -2.36 -0.79
C ALA A 226 -0.73 -3.02 -2.18
N THR A 227 -0.36 -4.30 -2.25
CA THR A 227 -0.37 -5.09 -3.49
C THR A 227 -1.79 -5.23 -4.05
N ALA A 228 -2.78 -5.52 -3.20
CA ALA A 228 -4.19 -5.58 -3.60
C ALA A 228 -4.68 -4.23 -4.15
N MET A 229 -4.29 -3.11 -3.55
CA MET A 229 -4.60 -1.78 -4.07
C MET A 229 -3.98 -1.56 -5.44
N PHE A 230 -2.70 -1.90 -5.62
CA PHE A 230 -2.02 -1.74 -6.90
C PHE A 230 -2.70 -2.54 -8.02
N GLN A 231 -3.16 -3.76 -7.73
CA GLN A 231 -3.93 -4.58 -8.68
C GLN A 231 -5.21 -3.89 -9.17
N LEU A 232 -5.89 -3.14 -8.29
CA LEU A 232 -7.10 -2.39 -8.64
C LEU A 232 -6.79 -1.10 -9.42
N VAL A 233 -5.65 -0.46 -9.15
CA VAL A 233 -5.26 0.83 -9.74
C VAL A 233 -4.63 0.66 -11.12
N GLN A 234 -3.81 -0.37 -11.31
CA GLN A 234 -3.02 -0.58 -12.53
C GLN A 234 -3.87 -0.55 -13.83
N PRO A 235 -5.03 -1.20 -13.94
CA PRO A 235 -5.83 -1.15 -15.17
C PRO A 235 -6.50 0.21 -15.43
N ILE A 236 -6.60 1.07 -14.43
CA ILE A 236 -7.21 2.40 -14.51
C ILE A 236 -6.22 3.44 -14.99
N VAL A 237 -4.97 3.35 -14.55
CA VAL A 237 -3.86 4.22 -14.92
C VAL A 237 -2.64 3.40 -15.37
N PRO A 238 -2.75 2.64 -16.48
CA PRO A 238 -1.74 1.67 -16.86
C PRO A 238 -0.38 2.29 -17.18
N ILE A 239 -0.34 3.48 -17.80
CA ILE A 239 0.91 4.16 -18.17
C ILE A 239 1.59 4.75 -16.94
N ALA A 240 0.82 5.38 -16.05
CA ALA A 240 1.35 5.90 -14.80
C ALA A 240 1.83 4.77 -13.87
N SER A 241 1.12 3.64 -13.85
CA SER A 241 1.51 2.45 -13.08
C SER A 241 2.82 1.83 -13.59
N GLU A 242 2.99 1.76 -14.92
CA GLU A 242 4.26 1.32 -15.51
C GLU A 242 5.41 2.26 -15.13
N ALA A 243 5.19 3.57 -15.21
CA ALA A 243 6.19 4.56 -14.82
C ALA A 243 6.52 4.49 -13.31
N PHE A 244 5.54 4.17 -12.47
CA PHE A 244 5.74 3.93 -11.04
C PHE A 244 6.63 2.71 -10.79
N LEU A 245 6.37 1.59 -11.45
CA LEU A 245 7.22 0.40 -11.34
C LEU A 245 8.65 0.71 -11.77
N ASP A 246 8.84 1.27 -12.98
CA ASP A 246 10.15 1.52 -13.56
C ASP A 246 11.00 2.54 -12.79
N TYR A 247 10.40 3.56 -12.20
CA TYR A 247 11.14 4.72 -11.67
C TYR A 247 11.09 4.85 -10.15
N GLN A 248 10.17 4.14 -9.48
CA GLN A 248 10.00 4.26 -8.03
C GLN A 248 10.12 2.91 -7.32
N LEU A 249 9.31 1.90 -7.69
CA LEU A 249 9.26 0.63 -6.95
C LEU A 249 10.47 -0.25 -7.26
N ASP A 250 10.75 -0.50 -8.55
CA ASP A 250 11.84 -1.37 -9.02
C ASP A 250 13.09 -0.56 -9.40
N GLY A 251 13.01 0.76 -9.29
CA GLY A 251 14.13 1.65 -9.54
C GLY A 251 15.13 1.68 -8.39
N MET A 252 16.39 1.92 -8.70
CA MET A 252 17.44 2.09 -7.69
C MET A 252 17.85 3.56 -7.58
N HIS A 253 17.79 4.11 -6.38
CA HIS A 253 18.32 5.44 -6.09
C HIS A 253 19.81 5.35 -5.72
N LEU A 254 20.66 6.07 -6.45
CA LEU A 254 22.09 6.22 -6.13
C LEU A 254 22.34 7.60 -5.53
N THR A 255 23.03 7.64 -4.39
CA THR A 255 23.46 8.87 -3.74
C THR A 255 24.68 9.47 -4.47
N ARG A 256 25.00 10.76 -4.18
CA ARG A 256 26.18 11.39 -4.73
C ARG A 256 27.48 10.64 -4.42
N LEU A 257 27.61 10.10 -3.22
CA LEU A 257 28.79 9.33 -2.81
C LEU A 257 28.90 7.99 -3.54
N GLU A 258 27.80 7.32 -3.76
CA GLU A 258 27.75 6.06 -4.51
C GLU A 258 28.09 6.27 -6.00
N ILE A 259 27.57 7.33 -6.61
CA ILE A 259 27.90 7.73 -7.99
C ILE A 259 29.42 8.01 -8.09
N GLU A 260 30.00 8.71 -7.12
CA GLU A 260 31.44 9.01 -7.08
C GLU A 260 32.27 7.72 -6.94
N ALA A 261 31.84 6.80 -6.05
CA ALA A 261 32.49 5.52 -5.88
C ALA A 261 32.48 4.67 -7.17
N ILE A 262 31.35 4.67 -7.91
CA ILE A 262 31.28 4.01 -9.22
C ILE A 262 32.24 4.65 -10.21
N ARG A 263 32.26 5.99 -10.29
CA ARG A 263 33.06 6.71 -11.28
C ARG A 263 34.57 6.57 -11.05
N THR A 264 35.00 6.51 -9.81
CA THR A 264 36.41 6.50 -9.43
C THR A 264 36.96 5.10 -9.17
N GLY A 265 36.10 4.11 -8.95
CA GLY A 265 36.48 2.79 -8.47
C GLY A 265 36.98 2.77 -7.03
N GLN A 266 36.81 3.87 -6.30
CA GLN A 266 37.25 4.00 -4.90
C GLN A 266 36.15 3.52 -3.93
N PRO A 267 36.50 3.15 -2.69
CA PRO A 267 35.52 2.83 -1.65
C PRO A 267 34.55 4.01 -1.42
N LEU A 268 33.34 3.71 -0.91
CA LEU A 268 32.38 4.73 -0.53
C LEU A 268 33.00 5.68 0.52
N ALA A 269 32.96 6.97 0.26
CA ALA A 269 33.50 7.99 1.16
C ALA A 269 32.50 8.28 2.31
N SER A 270 32.23 7.26 3.15
CA SER A 270 31.35 7.34 4.32
C SER A 270 31.92 6.52 5.48
N GLU A 271 31.89 7.09 6.69
CA GLU A 271 32.19 6.37 7.93
C GLU A 271 30.96 5.66 8.52
N ASN A 272 29.78 5.90 7.96
CA ASN A 272 28.53 5.32 8.42
C ASN A 272 28.44 3.84 7.98
N LYS A 273 28.45 2.92 8.96
CA LYS A 273 28.39 1.49 8.72
C LYS A 273 27.13 1.05 7.97
N ARG A 274 25.98 1.73 8.17
CA ARG A 274 24.73 1.40 7.47
C ARG A 274 24.80 1.82 6.01
N GLU A 275 25.26 3.02 5.71
CA GLU A 275 25.46 3.48 4.31
C GLU A 275 26.41 2.53 3.56
N ASN A 276 27.48 2.09 4.20
CA ASN A 276 28.40 1.12 3.63
C ASN A 276 27.72 -0.25 3.37
N ALA A 277 26.90 -0.74 4.29
CA ALA A 277 26.16 -1.98 4.12
C ALA A 277 25.11 -1.88 2.99
N GLU A 278 24.37 -0.79 2.92
CA GLU A 278 23.42 -0.51 1.85
C GLU A 278 24.12 -0.41 0.49
N TRP A 279 25.29 0.24 0.44
CA TRP A 279 26.09 0.32 -0.76
C TRP A 279 26.57 -1.06 -1.23
N GLN A 280 27.02 -1.95 -0.34
CA GLN A 280 27.40 -3.32 -0.73
C GLN A 280 26.21 -4.08 -1.33
N THR A 281 25.03 -3.95 -0.75
CA THR A 281 23.79 -4.54 -1.30
C THR A 281 23.51 -4.03 -2.72
N LYS A 282 23.59 -2.71 -2.93
CA LYS A 282 23.39 -2.09 -4.25
C LYS A 282 24.46 -2.55 -5.27
N LYS A 283 25.74 -2.65 -4.84
CA LYS A 283 26.82 -3.16 -5.71
C LYS A 283 26.54 -4.56 -6.21
N THR A 284 26.11 -5.45 -5.31
CA THR A 284 25.75 -6.83 -5.67
C THR A 284 24.59 -6.84 -6.66
N GLN A 285 23.53 -6.05 -6.42
CA GLN A 285 22.38 -5.93 -7.33
C GLN A 285 22.78 -5.38 -8.71
N LEU A 286 23.75 -4.47 -8.77
CA LEU A 286 24.28 -3.89 -10.00
C LEU A 286 25.35 -4.78 -10.69
N GLY A 287 25.74 -5.90 -10.09
CA GLY A 287 26.80 -6.77 -10.61
C GLY A 287 28.21 -6.16 -10.55
N LEU A 288 28.42 -5.13 -9.71
CA LEU A 288 29.69 -4.43 -9.62
C LEU A 288 30.74 -5.15 -8.74
N ASP A 289 30.34 -6.17 -8.01
CA ASP A 289 31.24 -6.96 -7.16
C ASP A 289 32.13 -7.91 -7.97
N GLN A 290 31.82 -8.20 -9.24
CA GLN A 290 32.52 -9.17 -10.08
C GLN A 290 33.63 -8.56 -10.95
N SER A 291 33.89 -7.27 -10.88
CA SER A 291 34.82 -6.56 -11.77
C SER A 291 36.23 -6.36 -11.22
N GLN A 292 36.66 -7.16 -10.21
CA GLN A 292 38.04 -7.19 -9.71
C GLN A 292 38.58 -8.62 -9.80
N SER A 293 38.65 -9.18 -11.00
CA SER A 293 39.48 -10.35 -11.29
C SER A 293 40.37 -10.10 -12.48
#